data_be99695b4d4c79d3612f111660d636a0
#
_entry.id   be99695b4d4c79d3612f111660d636a0
#
_cell.length_a   1.000
_cell.length_b   1.000
_cell.length_c   1.000
_cell.angle_alpha   90.00
_cell.angle_beta   90.00
_cell.angle_gamma   90.00
#
_symmetry.space_group_name_H-M   'P 1'
#
loop_
_entity.id
_entity.type
_entity.pdbx_description
1 polymer ?
#
loop_
_entity_poly.entity_id
_entity_poly.type
_entity_poly.pdbx_seq_one_letter_code
_entity_poly.pdbx_strand_id
1 'polypeptide(L)'
;MKAVFPYILMLCLSLLGMTKAMAAQPDKMRDVYMFGFATDLNDSTVFMTSVVKINGAAVNKKTGFLEQRSHYSAQLKQFLEHSTKTSYTCTIVYANSRKEAERQYIAMRKHWNKQSGYVVRELAESDFTFVNPE
;
A
#
# COMPACT_ATOMS: atom_id res chain seq x y z
N MET A 1 -0.07 25.63 -55.06
CA MET A 1 0.18 26.08 -53.67
C MET A 1 -1.05 25.91 -52.75
N LYS A 2 -2.24 26.04 -53.21
CA LYS A 2 -3.43 25.89 -52.38
C LYS A 2 -3.77 24.44 -52.00
N ALA A 3 -3.23 23.43 -52.70
CA ALA A 3 -3.48 22.02 -52.45
C ALA A 3 -2.60 21.42 -51.34
N VAL A 4 -1.56 22.10 -50.93
CA VAL A 4 -0.62 21.59 -49.89
C VAL A 4 -1.10 21.94 -48.49
N PHE A 5 -1.86 23.01 -48.35
CA PHE A 5 -2.34 23.50 -47.06
C PHE A 5 -3.25 22.51 -46.27
N PRO A 6 -4.21 21.86 -46.93
CA PRO A 6 -5.07 20.90 -46.24
C PRO A 6 -4.35 19.62 -45.83
N TYR A 7 -3.27 19.26 -46.53
CA TYR A 7 -2.49 18.08 -46.18
C TYR A 7 -1.62 18.29 -44.93
N ILE A 8 -1.10 19.48 -44.74
CA ILE A 8 -0.31 19.82 -43.56
C ILE A 8 -1.17 19.87 -42.31
N LEU A 9 -2.40 20.39 -42.46
CA LEU A 9 -3.38 20.44 -41.36
C LEU A 9 -3.83 19.06 -40.95
N MET A 10 -3.98 18.13 -41.91
CA MET A 10 -4.39 16.76 -41.66
C MET A 10 -3.30 15.94 -40.99
N LEU A 11 -2.02 16.23 -41.30
CA LEU A 11 -0.89 15.59 -40.67
C LEU A 11 -0.73 16.00 -39.21
N CYS A 12 -1.01 17.26 -38.88
CA CYS A 12 -0.98 17.76 -37.51
C CYS A 12 -2.09 17.15 -36.63
N LEU A 13 -3.25 16.87 -37.20
CA LEU A 13 -4.35 16.24 -36.48
C LEU A 13 -4.07 14.76 -36.16
N SER A 14 -3.35 14.05 -37.01
CA SER A 14 -3.00 12.66 -36.78
C SER A 14 -1.93 12.50 -35.69
N LEU A 15 -1.07 13.48 -35.50
CA LEU A 15 -0.07 13.47 -34.42
C LEU A 15 -0.69 13.72 -33.05
N LEU A 16 -1.78 14.47 -32.96
CA LEU A 16 -2.49 14.71 -31.71
C LEU A 16 -3.28 13.48 -31.21
N GLY A 17 -3.62 12.55 -32.09
CA GLY A 17 -4.29 11.31 -31.74
C GLY A 17 -3.39 10.27 -31.10
N MET A 18 -2.07 10.37 -31.26
CA MET A 18 -1.14 9.39 -30.73
C MET A 18 -0.77 9.60 -29.25
N THR A 19 -1.07 10.75 -28.67
CA THR A 19 -0.79 11.03 -27.28
C THR A 19 -1.71 10.29 -26.30
N LYS A 20 -2.80 9.74 -26.77
CA LYS A 20 -3.72 8.94 -25.95
C LYS A 20 -3.29 7.49 -25.76
N ALA A 21 -2.31 7.02 -26.50
CA ALA A 21 -1.84 5.64 -26.42
C ALA A 21 -0.93 5.37 -25.21
N MET A 22 -0.59 6.41 -24.43
CA MET A 22 0.27 6.31 -23.26
C MET A 22 -0.50 6.41 -21.94
N ALA A 23 -1.81 6.20 -21.96
CA ALA A 23 -2.60 6.12 -20.72
C ALA A 23 -2.07 5.00 -19.85
N ALA A 24 -1.91 5.27 -18.56
CA ALA A 24 -1.49 4.28 -17.59
C ALA A 24 -2.38 3.04 -17.67
N GLN A 25 -1.77 1.85 -17.62
CA GLN A 25 -2.55 0.62 -17.61
C GLN A 25 -3.42 0.58 -16.35
N PRO A 26 -4.68 0.15 -16.47
CA PRO A 26 -5.54 0.04 -15.30
C PRO A 26 -4.95 -0.95 -14.30
N ASP A 27 -5.07 -0.63 -13.03
CA ASP A 27 -4.67 -1.51 -11.97
C ASP A 27 -5.51 -2.78 -11.97
N LYS A 28 -4.91 -3.87 -11.53
CA LYS A 28 -5.61 -5.12 -11.32
C LYS A 28 -6.17 -5.14 -9.91
N MET A 29 -7.41 -5.56 -9.75
CA MET A 29 -8.01 -5.79 -8.44
C MET A 29 -7.70 -7.20 -7.98
N ARG A 30 -7.25 -7.35 -6.75
CA ARG A 30 -6.87 -8.64 -6.18
C ARG A 30 -7.12 -8.64 -4.69
N ASP A 31 -7.54 -9.77 -4.14
CA ASP A 31 -7.57 -9.96 -2.71
C ASP A 31 -6.14 -10.11 -2.20
N VAL A 32 -5.78 -9.33 -1.19
CA VAL A 32 -4.47 -9.41 -0.54
C VAL A 32 -4.66 -9.58 0.96
N TYR A 33 -3.63 -10.11 1.59
CA TYR A 33 -3.57 -10.27 3.04
C TYR A 33 -2.47 -9.37 3.56
N MET A 34 -2.78 -8.55 4.55
CA MET A 34 -1.81 -7.56 5.03
C MET A 34 -1.81 -7.44 6.53
N PHE A 35 -0.69 -6.98 7.03
CA PHE A 35 -0.56 -6.45 8.38
C PHE A 35 0.36 -5.23 8.33
N GLY A 36 0.30 -4.44 9.39
CA GLY A 36 1.20 -3.30 9.53
C GLY A 36 2.00 -3.42 10.80
N PHE A 37 3.16 -2.77 10.81
CA PHE A 37 3.90 -2.57 12.06
C PHE A 37 4.31 -1.11 12.16
N ALA A 38 4.42 -0.65 13.39
CA ALA A 38 4.71 0.76 13.68
C ALA A 38 5.81 0.86 14.71
N THR A 39 6.79 1.70 14.43
CA THR A 39 7.94 1.93 15.28
C THR A 39 8.16 3.42 15.50
N ASP A 40 8.79 3.76 16.59
CA ASP A 40 9.27 5.11 16.86
C ASP A 40 10.68 5.03 17.44
N LEU A 41 11.55 5.94 17.01
CA LEU A 41 12.94 5.98 17.45
C LEU A 41 13.07 6.27 18.95
N ASN A 42 12.09 6.95 19.52
CA ASN A 42 12.12 7.37 20.94
C ASN A 42 11.32 6.47 21.86
N ASP A 43 10.64 5.45 21.29
CA ASP A 43 9.80 4.53 22.04
C ASP A 43 10.23 3.09 21.74
N SER A 44 10.30 2.30 22.78
CA SER A 44 10.65 0.87 22.66
C SER A 44 9.47 -0.02 22.29
N THR A 45 8.28 0.54 22.10
CA THR A 45 7.09 -0.24 21.73
C THR A 45 7.00 -0.37 20.21
N VAL A 46 6.81 -1.60 19.75
CA VAL A 46 6.50 -1.91 18.36
C VAL A 46 5.07 -2.41 18.30
N PHE A 47 4.20 -1.72 17.56
CA PHE A 47 2.84 -2.18 17.35
C PHE A 47 2.77 -3.04 16.09
N MET A 48 2.04 -4.14 16.17
CA MET A 48 1.76 -5.00 15.02
C MET A 48 0.26 -5.23 14.93
N THR A 49 -0.30 -5.03 13.74
CA THR A 49 -1.73 -5.31 13.50
C THR A 49 -1.94 -6.79 13.24
N SER A 50 -3.19 -7.24 13.34
CA SER A 50 -3.54 -8.58 12.89
C SER A 50 -3.44 -8.69 11.36
N VAL A 51 -3.19 -9.91 10.87
CA VAL A 51 -3.26 -10.18 9.43
C VAL A 51 -4.74 -10.14 9.02
N VAL A 52 -5.06 -9.28 8.07
CA VAL A 52 -6.42 -9.13 7.58
C VAL A 52 -6.48 -9.28 6.07
N LYS A 53 -7.60 -9.75 5.57
CA LYS A 53 -7.87 -9.85 4.14
C LYS A 53 -8.46 -8.54 3.65
N ILE A 54 -7.88 -8.00 2.58
CA ILE A 54 -8.43 -6.84 1.88
C ILE A 54 -9.00 -7.33 0.55
N ASN A 55 -10.29 -7.22 0.39
CA ASN A 55 -10.99 -7.63 -0.83
C ASN A 55 -10.82 -6.56 -1.90
N GLY A 56 -10.43 -6.99 -3.10
CA GLY A 56 -10.39 -6.09 -4.24
C GLY A 56 -9.39 -4.95 -4.12
N ALA A 57 -8.23 -5.20 -3.52
CA ALA A 57 -7.17 -4.22 -3.43
C ALA A 57 -6.58 -3.95 -4.81
N ALA A 58 -6.27 -2.69 -5.10
CA ALA A 58 -5.64 -2.30 -6.35
C ALA A 58 -4.16 -2.71 -6.34
N VAL A 59 -3.75 -3.45 -7.34
CA VAL A 59 -2.39 -3.96 -7.50
C VAL A 59 -1.89 -3.55 -8.88
N ASN A 60 -0.65 -3.09 -8.97
CA ASN A 60 -0.05 -2.74 -10.24
C ASN A 60 0.06 -3.99 -11.12
N LYS A 61 -0.46 -3.89 -12.32
CA LYS A 61 -0.55 -5.01 -13.25
C LYS A 61 0.81 -5.52 -13.71
N LYS A 62 1.80 -4.65 -13.82
CA LYS A 62 3.16 -4.98 -14.26
C LYS A 62 4.04 -5.49 -13.14
N THR A 63 4.04 -4.81 -11.99
CA THR A 63 4.97 -5.06 -10.89
C THR A 63 4.40 -5.98 -9.83
N GLY A 64 3.07 -6.10 -9.75
CA GLY A 64 2.41 -6.81 -8.67
C GLY A 64 2.42 -6.04 -7.34
N PHE A 65 2.88 -4.80 -7.33
CA PHE A 65 2.96 -4.00 -6.12
C PHE A 65 1.59 -3.49 -5.72
N LEU A 66 1.35 -3.52 -4.42
CA LEU A 66 0.12 -2.97 -3.84
C LEU A 66 0.08 -1.46 -4.07
N GLU A 67 -0.98 -0.99 -4.72
CA GLU A 67 -1.22 0.43 -4.88
C GLU A 67 -1.75 1.03 -3.58
N GLN A 68 -1.58 2.34 -3.40
CA GLN A 68 -2.12 3.06 -2.26
C GLN A 68 -1.58 2.57 -0.90
N ARG A 69 -0.35 2.03 -0.87
CA ARG A 69 0.28 1.61 0.39
C ARG A 69 0.33 2.73 1.41
N SER A 70 0.54 3.96 0.94
CA SER A 70 0.58 5.15 1.80
C SER A 70 -0.77 5.40 2.48
N HIS A 71 -1.88 5.07 1.85
CA HIS A 71 -3.20 5.19 2.45
C HIS A 71 -3.40 4.20 3.58
N TYR A 72 -2.93 2.95 3.40
CA TYR A 72 -3.00 1.95 4.46
C TYR A 72 -2.09 2.33 5.63
N SER A 73 -0.86 2.75 5.38
CA SER A 73 0.04 3.17 6.46
C SER A 73 -0.49 4.39 7.19
N ALA A 74 -1.15 5.31 6.47
CA ALA A 74 -1.78 6.48 7.08
C ALA A 74 -2.92 6.11 8.01
N GLN A 75 -3.71 5.07 7.68
CA GLN A 75 -4.77 4.58 8.55
C GLN A 75 -4.21 4.15 9.91
N LEU A 76 -3.15 3.36 9.89
CA LEU A 76 -2.49 2.91 11.12
C LEU A 76 -1.86 4.07 11.89
N LYS A 77 -1.19 4.95 11.18
CA LYS A 77 -0.55 6.12 11.78
C LYS A 77 -1.56 7.01 12.51
N GLN A 78 -2.68 7.32 11.87
CA GLN A 78 -3.73 8.14 12.45
C GLN A 78 -4.34 7.48 13.67
N PHE A 79 -4.58 6.18 13.62
CA PHE A 79 -5.09 5.43 14.76
C PHE A 79 -4.13 5.51 15.95
N LEU A 80 -2.85 5.29 15.73
CA LEU A 80 -1.86 5.33 16.81
C LEU A 80 -1.64 6.73 17.35
N GLU A 81 -1.61 7.75 16.51
CA GLU A 81 -1.50 9.14 16.95
C GLU A 81 -2.68 9.53 17.85
N HIS A 82 -3.87 9.09 17.49
CA HIS A 82 -5.07 9.37 18.28
C HIS A 82 -5.04 8.62 19.61
N SER A 83 -4.61 7.35 19.60
CA SER A 83 -4.64 6.48 20.76
C SER A 83 -3.49 6.73 21.74
N THR A 84 -2.29 7.00 21.22
CA THR A 84 -1.06 7.09 22.03
C THR A 84 -0.52 8.53 22.15
N LYS A 85 -1.00 9.45 21.31
CA LYS A 85 -0.49 10.83 21.20
C LYS A 85 0.97 10.89 20.72
N THR A 86 1.48 9.81 20.15
CA THR A 86 2.83 9.68 19.61
C THR A 86 2.76 9.40 18.13
N SER A 87 3.67 9.98 17.36
CA SER A 87 3.76 9.75 15.92
C SER A 87 4.69 8.56 15.64
N TYR A 88 4.13 7.52 15.04
CA TYR A 88 4.87 6.32 14.67
C TYR A 88 5.13 6.27 13.18
N THR A 89 6.23 5.62 12.81
CA THR A 89 6.50 5.25 11.42
C THR A 89 5.84 3.90 11.15
N CYS A 90 4.91 3.88 10.19
CA CYS A 90 4.10 2.71 9.91
C CYS A 90 4.49 2.09 8.58
N THR A 91 4.66 0.79 8.57
CA THR A 91 5.04 0.01 7.38
C THR A 91 3.99 -1.07 7.14
N ILE A 92 3.64 -1.26 5.88
CA ILE A 92 2.66 -2.26 5.46
C ILE A 92 3.38 -3.43 4.82
N VAL A 93 3.05 -4.63 5.26
CA VAL A 93 3.49 -5.89 4.68
C VAL A 93 2.26 -6.60 4.11
N TYR A 94 2.34 -7.07 2.88
CA TYR A 94 1.23 -7.73 2.22
C TYR A 94 1.69 -8.96 1.45
N ALA A 95 0.78 -9.88 1.24
CA ALA A 95 1.02 -11.10 0.50
C ALA A 95 -0.25 -11.53 -0.25
N ASN A 96 -0.08 -12.41 -1.23
CA ASN A 96 -1.20 -12.92 -2.03
C ASN A 96 -1.99 -14.02 -1.33
N SER A 97 -1.45 -14.60 -0.26
CA SER A 97 -2.12 -15.64 0.52
C SER A 97 -2.02 -15.37 2.00
N ARG A 98 -3.02 -15.83 2.75
CA ARG A 98 -3.01 -15.73 4.21
C ARG A 98 -1.82 -16.45 4.83
N LYS A 99 -1.52 -17.63 4.32
CA LYS A 99 -0.40 -18.44 4.81
C LYS A 99 0.93 -17.69 4.72
N GLU A 100 1.18 -17.04 3.58
CA GLU A 100 2.39 -16.27 3.37
C GLU A 100 2.43 -15.03 4.28
N ALA A 101 1.32 -14.31 4.39
CA ALA A 101 1.23 -13.14 5.27
C ALA A 101 1.45 -13.52 6.73
N GLU A 102 0.86 -14.62 7.19
CA GLU A 102 1.05 -15.10 8.55
C GLU A 102 2.48 -15.55 8.81
N ARG A 103 3.11 -16.17 7.82
CA ARG A 103 4.52 -16.55 7.92
C ARG A 103 5.41 -15.33 8.11
N GLN A 104 5.19 -14.28 7.33
CA GLN A 104 5.91 -13.03 7.46
C GLN A 104 5.62 -12.33 8.79
N TYR A 105 4.38 -12.40 9.24
CA TYR A 105 3.99 -11.86 10.54
C TYR A 105 4.76 -12.51 11.69
N ILE A 106 4.81 -13.83 11.70
CA ILE A 106 5.52 -14.60 12.73
C ILE A 106 7.01 -14.28 12.70
N ALA A 107 7.61 -14.19 11.51
CA ALA A 107 9.02 -13.85 11.36
C ALA A 107 9.31 -12.44 11.88
N MET A 108 8.46 -11.48 11.59
CA MET A 108 8.61 -10.09 12.06
C MET A 108 8.46 -10.00 13.57
N ARG A 109 7.47 -10.68 14.14
CA ARG A 109 7.26 -10.72 15.59
C ARG A 109 8.47 -11.31 16.31
N LYS A 110 9.03 -12.41 15.81
CA LYS A 110 10.24 -13.02 16.35
C LYS A 110 11.44 -12.08 16.26
N HIS A 111 11.58 -11.38 15.14
CA HIS A 111 12.64 -10.41 14.94
C HIS A 111 12.62 -9.34 16.03
N TRP A 112 11.47 -8.72 16.27
CA TRP A 112 11.35 -7.66 17.27
C TRP A 112 11.46 -8.18 18.71
N ASN A 113 10.94 -9.37 18.98
CA ASN A 113 11.05 -9.97 20.31
C ASN A 113 12.50 -10.31 20.70
N LYS A 114 13.37 -10.55 19.72
CA LYS A 114 14.79 -10.79 19.96
C LYS A 114 15.58 -9.51 20.20
N GLN A 115 15.06 -8.36 19.79
CA GLN A 115 15.74 -7.08 20.00
C GLN A 115 15.63 -6.67 21.45
N SER A 116 16.77 -6.48 22.10
CA SER A 116 16.83 -6.04 23.49
C SER A 116 16.20 -4.65 23.61
N GLY A 117 15.30 -4.51 24.58
CA GLY A 117 14.67 -3.22 24.87
C GLY A 117 13.41 -2.93 24.07
N TYR A 118 13.01 -3.82 23.16
CA TYR A 118 11.75 -3.64 22.42
C TYR A 118 10.63 -4.52 22.99
N VAL A 119 9.43 -3.97 23.02
CA VAL A 119 8.21 -4.66 23.45
C VAL A 119 7.23 -4.65 22.28
N VAL A 120 6.80 -5.83 21.83
CA VAL A 120 5.82 -5.96 20.78
C VAL A 120 4.43 -5.92 21.39
N ARG A 121 3.59 -5.00 20.90
CA ARG A 121 2.17 -4.93 21.23
C ARG A 121 1.34 -5.27 20.01
N GLU A 122 0.53 -6.31 20.13
CA GLU A 122 -0.35 -6.74 19.05
C GLU A 122 -1.68 -6.01 19.16
N LEU A 123 -2.12 -5.42 18.03
CA LEU A 123 -3.43 -4.80 17.93
C LEU A 123 -4.41 -5.84 17.41
N ALA A 124 -5.46 -6.11 18.20
CA ALA A 124 -6.51 -7.02 17.76
C ALA A 124 -7.28 -6.39 16.60
N GLU A 125 -7.85 -7.22 15.75
CA GLU A 125 -8.68 -6.78 14.63
C GLU A 125 -9.87 -5.94 15.10
N SER A 126 -10.39 -6.22 16.30
CA SER A 126 -11.46 -5.42 16.91
C SER A 126 -11.02 -4.03 17.31
N ASP A 127 -9.72 -3.82 17.56
CA ASP A 127 -9.18 -2.50 17.93
C ASP A 127 -8.84 -1.67 16.70
N PHE A 128 -8.26 -2.30 15.70
CA PHE A 128 -7.87 -1.67 14.46
C PHE A 128 -7.87 -2.67 13.32
N THR A 129 -8.41 -2.26 12.18
CA THR A 129 -8.32 -3.02 10.94
C THR A 129 -8.16 -2.08 9.75
N PHE A 130 -7.47 -2.54 8.71
CA PHE A 130 -7.33 -1.78 7.48
C PHE A 130 -8.61 -1.84 6.66
N VAL A 131 -8.90 -0.73 5.99
CA VAL A 131 -10.04 -0.61 5.08
C VAL A 131 -9.53 -0.24 3.70
N ASN A 132 -10.13 -0.85 2.68
CA ASN A 132 -9.78 -0.53 1.28
C ASN A 132 -10.07 0.96 1.02
N PRO A 133 -9.06 1.76 0.65
CA PRO A 133 -9.26 3.17 0.35
C PRO A 133 -9.78 3.33 -1.08
N GLU A 134 -11.05 3.40 -1.27
CA GLU A 134 -11.61 3.66 -2.60
C GLU A 134 -11.53 5.13 -2.98
#